data_f0c4df53ab7210b75058037db639fc7d
#
_entry.id   f0c4df53ab7210b75058037db639fc7d
#
_cell.length_a   1.000
_cell.length_b   1.000
_cell.length_c   1.000
_cell.angle_alpha   90.00
_cell.angle_beta   90.00
_cell.angle_gamma   90.00
#
_symmetry.space_group_name_H-M   'P 1'
#
loop_
_entity.id
_entity.type
_entity.pdbx_description
1 polymer ?
#
loop_
_entity_poly.entity_id
_entity_poly.type
_entity_poly.pdbx_seq_one_letter_code
_entity_poly.pdbx_strand_id
1 'polypeptide(L)'
;NIINSSKLSSGPWAITFIFTRCPLPDYCPMMSLRFNEAVNLLQEAEIKNWNLVSLTIDPAFDTEKVLNDYRKARGYEYENWLFCRAETQEIRKIGDPLGLSFDTDEFPIEHNLRTAVFDADGKLVEVFSGNKWTAQQLAESIISAGKGS
;
A
#
# COMPACT_ATOMS: atom_id res chain seq x y z
N ASN A 1 -6.32 -7.24 10.15
CA ASN A 1 -7.70 -6.88 9.95
C ASN A 1 -8.00 -6.53 8.52
N ILE A 2 -9.23 -6.73 8.13
CA ILE A 2 -9.71 -6.38 6.81
C ILE A 2 -9.71 -4.85 6.69
N ILE A 3 -9.35 -4.35 5.52
CA ILE A 3 -9.43 -2.92 5.25
C ILE A 3 -10.88 -2.50 5.34
N ASN A 4 -11.17 -1.57 6.23
CA ASN A 4 -12.51 -1.12 6.52
C ASN A 4 -12.61 0.35 6.13
N SER A 5 -13.62 0.70 5.34
CA SER A 5 -13.82 2.07 4.88
C SER A 5 -13.98 3.07 6.01
N SER A 6 -14.40 2.62 7.20
CA SER A 6 -14.50 3.49 8.36
C SER A 6 -13.15 3.94 8.92
N LYS A 7 -12.07 3.25 8.59
CA LYS A 7 -10.72 3.62 9.01
C LYS A 7 -10.00 4.52 8.02
N LEU A 8 -10.57 4.67 6.83
CA LEU A 8 -10.03 5.54 5.80
C LEU A 8 -10.76 6.87 5.87
N SER A 9 -10.02 7.97 5.74
CA SER A 9 -10.66 9.26 5.58
C SER A 9 -11.34 9.30 4.21
N SER A 10 -12.25 10.23 3.99
CA SER A 10 -12.82 10.43 2.66
C SER A 10 -11.73 10.87 1.70
N GLY A 11 -11.82 10.46 0.45
CA GLY A 11 -10.84 10.84 -0.57
C GLY A 11 -10.21 9.64 -1.25
N PRO A 12 -9.29 9.89 -2.18
CA PRO A 12 -8.59 8.83 -2.89
C PRO A 12 -7.66 8.04 -1.99
N TRP A 13 -7.32 6.84 -2.41
CA TRP A 13 -6.41 6.00 -1.65
C TRP A 13 -5.58 5.13 -2.58
N ALA A 14 -4.43 4.69 -2.07
CA ALA A 14 -3.55 3.81 -2.79
C ALA A 14 -3.20 2.61 -1.92
N ILE A 15 -2.97 1.47 -2.56
CA ILE A 15 -2.60 0.23 -1.88
C ILE A 15 -1.35 -0.35 -2.52
N THR A 16 -0.45 -0.86 -1.68
CA THR A 16 0.67 -1.70 -2.12
C THR A 16 0.72 -2.94 -1.24
N PHE A 17 1.41 -3.97 -1.70
CA PHE A 17 1.48 -5.26 -1.02
C PHE A 17 2.90 -5.52 -0.59
N ILE A 18 3.08 -5.89 0.67
CA ILE A 18 4.41 -6.07 1.28
C ILE A 18 4.44 -7.31 2.16
N PHE A 19 5.63 -7.68 2.62
CA PHE A 19 5.78 -8.53 3.80
C PHE A 19 7.07 -8.11 4.52
N THR A 20 7.03 -8.11 5.86
CA THR A 20 8.11 -7.51 6.67
C THR A 20 9.42 -8.27 6.55
N ARG A 21 9.39 -9.56 6.23
CA ARG A 21 10.57 -10.40 6.08
C ARG A 21 11.15 -10.39 4.67
N CYS A 22 10.74 -9.44 3.82
CA CYS A 22 11.23 -9.36 2.45
C CYS A 22 12.74 -9.08 2.45
N PRO A 23 13.55 -9.95 1.86
CA PRO A 23 15.01 -9.77 1.86
C PRO A 23 15.53 -8.91 0.72
N LEU A 24 14.65 -8.50 -0.20
CA LEU A 24 15.04 -7.78 -1.40
C LEU A 24 14.82 -6.28 -1.23
N PRO A 25 15.90 -5.45 -1.18
CA PRO A 25 15.73 -4.02 -0.94
C PRO A 25 14.96 -3.30 -2.04
N ASP A 26 14.97 -3.83 -3.26
CA ASP A 26 14.27 -3.23 -4.41
C ASP A 26 12.78 -3.59 -4.46
N TYR A 27 12.29 -4.39 -3.51
CA TYR A 27 10.88 -4.83 -3.46
C TYR A 27 10.14 -4.11 -2.34
N CYS A 28 9.80 -4.82 -1.26
CA CYS A 28 8.96 -4.24 -0.21
C CYS A 28 9.58 -3.01 0.47
N PRO A 29 10.88 -3.00 0.80
CA PRO A 29 11.47 -1.79 1.39
C PRO A 29 11.37 -0.59 0.46
N MET A 30 11.54 -0.79 -0.85
CA MET A 30 11.41 0.29 -1.84
C MET A 30 9.96 0.78 -1.95
N MET A 31 8.98 -0.13 -1.91
CA MET A 31 7.57 0.26 -1.94
C MET A 31 7.22 1.14 -0.75
N SER A 32 7.70 0.76 0.44
CA SER A 32 7.48 1.56 1.64
C SER A 32 8.16 2.92 1.55
N LEU A 33 9.39 2.95 1.03
CA LEU A 33 10.11 4.20 0.85
C LEU A 33 9.39 5.13 -0.13
N ARG A 34 8.90 4.59 -1.24
CA ARG A 34 8.13 5.37 -2.23
C ARG A 34 6.85 5.93 -1.64
N PHE A 35 6.17 5.14 -0.81
CA PHE A 35 5.00 5.63 -0.08
C PHE A 35 5.37 6.78 0.84
N ASN A 36 6.48 6.65 1.58
CA ASN A 36 6.92 7.72 2.47
C ASN A 36 7.27 9.00 1.71
N GLU A 37 7.94 8.86 0.58
CA GLU A 37 8.24 10.01 -0.28
C GLU A 37 6.94 10.64 -0.82
N ALA A 38 5.96 9.83 -1.19
CA ALA A 38 4.66 10.33 -1.66
C ALA A 38 3.92 11.09 -0.55
N VAL A 39 3.99 10.61 0.70
CA VAL A 39 3.42 11.34 1.84
C VAL A 39 4.00 12.76 1.90
N ASN A 40 5.32 12.88 1.79
CA ASN A 40 5.98 14.18 1.84
C ASN A 40 5.52 15.09 0.68
N LEU A 41 5.39 14.53 -0.51
CA LEU A 41 4.92 15.30 -1.68
C LEU A 41 3.48 15.77 -1.50
N LEU A 42 2.62 14.92 -0.97
CA LEU A 42 1.22 15.26 -0.71
C LEU A 42 1.11 16.35 0.36
N GLN A 43 1.93 16.26 1.40
CA GLN A 43 1.95 17.28 2.45
C GLN A 43 2.46 18.62 1.93
N GLU A 44 3.51 18.61 1.10
CA GLU A 44 4.04 19.82 0.48
C GLU A 44 3.01 20.49 -0.44
N ALA A 45 2.17 19.69 -1.11
CA ALA A 45 1.10 20.17 -1.96
C ALA A 45 -0.15 20.57 -1.17
N GLU A 46 -0.11 20.42 0.15
CA GLU A 46 -1.22 20.74 1.05
C GLU A 46 -2.48 19.93 0.77
N ILE A 47 -2.31 18.71 0.24
CA ILE A 47 -3.41 17.77 0.02
C ILE A 47 -3.62 16.99 1.33
N LYS A 48 -4.84 17.00 1.85
CA LYS A 48 -5.13 16.40 3.16
C LYS A 48 -6.01 15.17 3.12
N ASN A 49 -6.87 15.04 2.12
CA ASN A 49 -7.82 13.94 2.02
C ASN A 49 -7.25 12.84 1.12
N TRP A 50 -6.37 12.03 1.68
CA TRP A 50 -5.78 10.89 0.99
C TRP A 50 -5.50 9.78 2.00
N ASN A 51 -5.35 8.56 1.52
CA ASN A 51 -5.01 7.42 2.36
C ASN A 51 -4.04 6.50 1.63
N LEU A 52 -3.12 5.90 2.38
CA LEU A 52 -2.24 4.87 1.87
C LEU A 52 -2.46 3.59 2.68
N VAL A 53 -2.40 2.45 2.01
CA VAL A 53 -2.56 1.14 2.64
C VAL A 53 -1.40 0.25 2.20
N SER A 54 -0.68 -0.27 3.18
CA SER A 54 0.29 -1.34 2.97
C SER A 54 -0.34 -2.62 3.52
N LEU A 55 -0.69 -3.54 2.63
CA LEU A 55 -1.34 -4.81 2.99
C LEU A 55 -0.31 -5.92 2.93
N THR A 56 -0.14 -6.65 4.04
CA THR A 56 0.80 -7.76 4.05
C THR A 56 0.26 -8.96 3.27
N ILE A 57 1.18 -9.63 2.57
CA ILE A 57 0.89 -10.92 1.92
C ILE A 57 1.37 -12.10 2.78
N ASP A 58 1.83 -11.84 4.00
CA ASP A 58 2.36 -12.84 4.93
C ASP A 58 1.66 -12.71 6.29
N PRO A 59 0.31 -12.82 6.33
CA PRO A 59 -0.42 -12.53 7.57
C PRO A 59 -0.11 -13.49 8.71
N ALA A 60 0.39 -14.68 8.43
CA ALA A 60 0.74 -15.63 9.47
C ALA A 60 1.93 -15.14 10.32
N PHE A 61 2.89 -14.48 9.70
CA PHE A 61 4.03 -13.87 10.39
C PHE A 61 3.76 -12.43 10.79
N ASP A 62 3.17 -11.65 9.88
CA ASP A 62 2.95 -10.22 10.06
C ASP A 62 1.68 -9.96 10.86
N THR A 63 1.78 -10.19 12.18
CA THR A 63 0.73 -9.83 13.13
C THR A 63 0.61 -8.31 13.23
N GLU A 64 -0.43 -7.83 13.89
CA GLU A 64 -0.59 -6.40 14.13
C GLU A 64 0.63 -5.82 14.86
N LYS A 65 1.18 -6.57 15.82
CA LYS A 65 2.37 -6.14 16.54
C LYS A 65 3.58 -6.04 15.61
N VAL A 66 3.79 -7.04 14.76
CA VAL A 66 4.92 -7.05 13.82
C VAL A 66 4.84 -5.90 12.85
N LEU A 67 3.65 -5.66 12.29
CA LEU A 67 3.42 -4.54 11.38
C LEU A 67 3.64 -3.19 12.06
N ASN A 68 3.17 -3.07 13.29
CA ASN A 68 3.32 -1.83 14.04
C ASN A 68 4.78 -1.56 14.39
N ASP A 69 5.52 -2.59 14.77
CA ASP A 69 6.97 -2.49 15.04
C ASP A 69 7.73 -2.11 13.75
N TYR A 70 7.36 -2.69 12.63
CA TYR A 70 7.94 -2.36 11.32
C TYR A 70 7.73 -0.88 10.99
N ARG A 71 6.52 -0.41 11.16
CA ARG A 71 6.14 0.97 10.91
C ARG A 71 6.91 1.95 11.79
N LYS A 72 6.95 1.67 13.09
CA LYS A 72 7.63 2.52 14.07
C LYS A 72 9.13 2.56 13.85
N ALA A 73 9.75 1.42 13.57
CA ALA A 73 11.18 1.34 13.36
C ALA A 73 11.66 2.20 12.18
N ARG A 74 10.79 2.44 11.23
CA ARG A 74 11.10 3.22 10.02
C ARG A 74 10.53 4.63 10.04
N GLY A 75 9.80 4.99 11.07
CA GLY A 75 9.20 6.32 11.19
C GLY A 75 7.99 6.55 10.30
N TYR A 76 7.33 5.49 9.87
CA TYR A 76 6.16 5.60 8.99
C TYR A 76 4.87 5.74 9.80
N GLU A 77 4.85 6.68 10.73
CA GLU A 77 3.73 6.86 11.67
C GLU A 77 2.83 8.03 11.25
N TYR A 78 2.13 7.84 10.14
CA TYR A 78 1.16 8.83 9.64
C TYR A 78 -0.26 8.28 9.79
N GLU A 79 -1.18 9.13 10.22
CA GLU A 79 -2.59 8.74 10.41
C GLU A 79 -3.22 8.19 9.13
N ASN A 80 -2.81 8.73 7.99
CA ASN A 80 -3.39 8.39 6.70
C ASN A 80 -2.70 7.20 6.02
N TRP A 81 -1.73 6.59 6.68
CA TRP A 81 -1.03 5.43 6.13
C TRP A 81 -1.23 4.25 7.07
N LEU A 82 -2.03 3.28 6.64
CA LEU A 82 -2.38 2.10 7.41
C LEU A 82 -1.55 0.91 6.97
N PHE A 83 -1.07 0.15 7.93
CA PHE A 83 -0.44 -1.15 7.70
C PHE A 83 -1.46 -2.20 8.12
N CYS A 84 -1.92 -2.98 7.17
CA CYS A 84 -3.08 -3.85 7.33
C CYS A 84 -2.72 -5.31 7.11
N ARG A 85 -3.55 -6.18 7.69
CA ARG A 85 -3.50 -7.62 7.46
C ARG A 85 -4.90 -8.13 7.20
N ALA A 86 -4.97 -9.23 6.46
CA ALA A 86 -6.23 -9.92 6.18
C ALA A 86 -5.91 -11.39 5.97
N GLU A 87 -6.92 -12.23 5.90
CA GLU A 87 -6.71 -13.62 5.53
C GLU A 87 -6.28 -13.72 4.08
N THR A 88 -5.52 -14.77 3.76
CA THR A 88 -4.95 -14.96 2.42
C THR A 88 -6.02 -14.86 1.32
N GLN A 89 -7.20 -15.42 1.57
CA GLN A 89 -8.30 -15.35 0.59
C GLN A 89 -8.74 -13.92 0.30
N GLU A 90 -8.80 -13.09 1.34
CA GLU A 90 -9.17 -11.68 1.19
C GLU A 90 -8.08 -10.90 0.46
N ILE A 91 -6.83 -11.21 0.75
CA ILE A 91 -5.70 -10.60 0.04
C ILE A 91 -5.78 -10.91 -1.45
N ARG A 92 -6.09 -12.15 -1.81
CA ARG A 92 -6.24 -12.55 -3.21
C ARG A 92 -7.42 -11.87 -3.89
N LYS A 93 -8.52 -11.70 -3.19
CA LYS A 93 -9.69 -10.98 -3.74
C LYS A 93 -9.35 -9.55 -4.10
N ILE A 94 -8.50 -8.91 -3.31
CA ILE A 94 -8.07 -7.54 -3.57
C ILE A 94 -7.02 -7.53 -4.68
N GLY A 95 -6.06 -8.46 -4.62
CA GLY A 95 -4.90 -8.45 -5.50
C GLY A 95 -5.14 -9.02 -6.89
N ASP A 96 -5.95 -10.06 -7.03
CA ASP A 96 -6.17 -10.72 -8.32
C ASP A 96 -6.64 -9.75 -9.41
N PRO A 97 -7.61 -8.87 -9.17
CA PRO A 97 -8.01 -7.89 -10.19
C PRO A 97 -6.90 -6.93 -10.59
N LEU A 98 -5.88 -6.76 -9.72
CA LEU A 98 -4.74 -5.88 -9.98
C LEU A 98 -3.58 -6.62 -10.65
N GLY A 99 -3.70 -7.93 -10.82
CA GLY A 99 -2.62 -8.74 -11.37
C GLY A 99 -1.58 -9.19 -10.36
N LEU A 100 -1.87 -9.06 -9.07
CA LEU A 100 -0.96 -9.51 -8.02
C LEU A 100 -0.87 -11.04 -8.01
N SER A 101 0.34 -11.55 -7.95
CA SER A 101 0.63 -12.98 -7.85
C SER A 101 1.61 -13.22 -6.72
N PHE A 102 1.31 -14.13 -5.83
CA PHE A 102 2.22 -14.47 -4.73
C PHE A 102 1.97 -15.90 -4.27
N ASP A 103 3.02 -16.51 -3.72
CA ASP A 103 2.98 -17.87 -3.19
C ASP A 103 3.53 -17.86 -1.76
N THR A 104 2.68 -18.24 -0.80
CA THR A 104 3.04 -18.25 0.62
C THR A 104 3.57 -19.60 1.09
N ASP A 105 3.63 -20.61 0.22
CA ASP A 105 4.10 -21.96 0.59
C ASP A 105 5.60 -22.06 0.77
N GLU A 106 6.33 -21.07 0.26
CA GLU A 106 7.79 -21.02 0.35
C GLU A 106 8.25 -19.71 0.95
N PHE A 107 9.42 -19.72 1.59
CA PHE A 107 10.07 -18.51 2.06
C PHE A 107 11.46 -18.41 1.44
N PRO A 108 11.89 -17.25 0.88
CA PRO A 108 11.11 -15.98 0.85
C PRO A 108 9.92 -16.09 -0.11
N ILE A 109 8.85 -15.36 0.23
CA ILE A 109 7.64 -15.38 -0.58
C ILE A 109 7.93 -14.75 -1.93
N GLU A 110 7.66 -15.49 -3.00
CA GLU A 110 7.76 -14.95 -4.35
C GLU A 110 6.48 -14.20 -4.67
N HIS A 111 6.64 -12.98 -5.14
CA HIS A 111 5.49 -12.17 -5.56
C HIS A 111 5.93 -11.12 -6.59
N ASN A 112 5.00 -10.74 -7.43
CA ASN A 112 5.22 -9.57 -8.27
C ASN A 112 4.84 -8.31 -7.48
N LEU A 113 5.09 -7.15 -8.07
CA LEU A 113 4.82 -5.87 -7.43
C LEU A 113 3.64 -5.19 -8.12
N ARG A 114 2.65 -4.82 -7.34
CA ARG A 114 1.49 -4.06 -7.80
C ARG A 114 1.17 -2.98 -6.79
N THR A 115 0.91 -1.78 -7.28
CA THR A 115 0.44 -0.66 -6.47
C THR A 115 -0.72 -0.04 -7.23
N ALA A 116 -1.81 0.24 -6.57
CA ALA A 116 -3.01 0.74 -7.22
C ALA A 116 -3.54 1.98 -6.54
N VAL A 117 -4.13 2.87 -7.33
CA VAL A 117 -4.77 4.09 -6.84
C VAL A 117 -6.27 3.99 -7.14
N PHE A 118 -7.07 4.33 -6.14
CA PHE A 118 -8.53 4.33 -6.24
C PHE A 118 -9.04 5.73 -5.90
N ASP A 119 -10.18 6.10 -6.51
CA ASP A 119 -10.84 7.35 -6.13
C ASP A 119 -11.66 7.16 -4.85
N ALA A 120 -12.30 8.25 -4.40
CA ALA A 120 -13.08 8.23 -3.16
C ALA A 120 -14.27 7.26 -3.21
N ASP A 121 -14.74 6.92 -4.40
CA ASP A 121 -15.86 5.99 -4.60
C ASP A 121 -15.42 4.55 -4.71
N GLY A 122 -14.11 4.30 -4.63
CA GLY A 122 -13.54 2.96 -4.74
C GLY A 122 -13.28 2.50 -6.16
N LYS A 123 -13.36 3.40 -7.13
CA LYS A 123 -13.04 3.08 -8.52
C LYS A 123 -11.54 3.05 -8.74
N LEU A 124 -11.08 2.04 -9.46
CA LEU A 124 -9.67 1.92 -9.83
C LEU A 124 -9.30 3.03 -10.82
N VAL A 125 -8.29 3.82 -10.47
CA VAL A 125 -7.80 4.91 -11.30
C VAL A 125 -6.54 4.50 -12.06
N GLU A 126 -5.61 3.84 -11.37
CA GLU A 126 -4.33 3.49 -11.98
C GLU A 126 -3.71 2.28 -11.27
N VAL A 127 -2.99 1.44 -12.03
CA VAL A 127 -2.19 0.34 -11.49
C VAL A 127 -0.75 0.56 -11.93
N PHE A 128 0.16 0.55 -10.97
CA PHE A 128 1.58 0.57 -11.22
C PHE A 128 2.13 -0.85 -11.08
N SER A 129 2.79 -1.34 -12.11
CA SER A 129 3.42 -2.67 -12.11
C SER A 129 4.91 -2.52 -11.86
N GLY A 130 5.46 -3.40 -11.03
CA GLY A 130 6.89 -3.40 -10.75
C GLY A 130 7.33 -2.29 -9.82
N ASN A 131 8.59 -1.89 -9.93
CA ASN A 131 9.23 -0.94 -9.00
C ASN A 131 9.86 0.27 -9.69
N LYS A 132 9.48 0.54 -10.93
CA LYS A 132 10.09 1.64 -11.70
C LYS A 132 9.29 2.93 -11.66
N TRP A 133 8.08 2.90 -11.12
CA TRP A 133 7.29 4.12 -10.94
C TRP A 133 7.92 4.98 -9.84
N THR A 134 7.62 6.28 -9.86
CA THR A 134 8.20 7.22 -8.90
C THR A 134 7.17 7.67 -7.87
N ALA A 135 7.65 8.15 -6.73
CA ALA A 135 6.78 8.73 -5.71
C ALA A 135 5.97 9.91 -6.28
N GLN A 136 6.57 10.69 -7.18
CA GLN A 136 5.88 11.80 -7.81
C GLN A 136 4.72 11.31 -8.69
N GLN A 137 4.92 10.25 -9.46
CA GLN A 137 3.85 9.66 -10.26
C GLN A 137 2.70 9.18 -9.38
N LEU A 138 3.02 8.54 -8.26
CA LEU A 138 2.01 8.10 -7.30
C LEU A 138 1.25 9.29 -6.71
N ALA A 139 1.96 10.31 -6.25
CA ALA A 139 1.34 11.50 -5.66
C ALA A 139 0.44 12.20 -6.67
N GLU A 140 0.89 12.34 -7.92
CA GLU A 140 0.09 12.96 -8.98
C GLU A 140 -1.17 12.17 -9.29
N SER A 141 -1.06 10.83 -9.28
CA SER A 141 -2.22 9.96 -9.50
C SER A 141 -3.25 10.10 -8.38
N ILE A 142 -2.79 10.19 -7.14
CA ILE A 142 -3.66 10.38 -5.97
C ILE A 142 -4.36 11.75 -6.07
N ILE A 143 -3.62 12.80 -6.40
CA ILE A 143 -4.20 14.14 -6.55
C ILE A 143 -5.24 14.15 -7.66
N SER A 144 -4.93 13.55 -8.79
CA SER A 144 -5.84 13.46 -9.93
C SER A 144 -7.12 12.69 -9.56
N ALA A 145 -6.97 11.60 -8.82
CA ALA A 145 -8.11 10.79 -8.36
C ALA A 145 -9.03 11.61 -7.44
N GLY A 146 -8.44 12.49 -6.63
CA GLY A 146 -9.22 13.36 -5.75
C GLY A 146 -10.00 14.43 -6.50
N LYS A 147 -9.51 14.87 -7.66
CA LYS A 147 -10.18 15.89 -8.47
C LYS A 147 -11.28 15.31 -9.35
N GLY A 148 -11.19 14.02 -9.67
CA GLY A 148 -12.14 13.36 -10.56
C GLY A 148 -13.43 12.90 -9.89
N SER A 149 -13.55 13.09 -8.60
CA SER A 149 -14.73 12.65 -7.83
C SER A 149 -15.73 13.75 -7.59
#